data_5389b01b38f09c9326f1e5679fb2a6c6
#
_entry.id   5389b01b38f09c9326f1e5679fb2a6c6
#
_cell.length_a   1.000
_cell.length_b   1.000
_cell.length_c   1.000
_cell.angle_alpha   90.00
_cell.angle_beta   90.00
_cell.angle_gamma   90.00
#
_symmetry.space_group_name_H-M   'P 1'
#
loop_
_entity.id
_entity.type
_entity.pdbx_description
1 polymer ?
#
loop_
_entity_poly.entity_id
_entity_poly.type
_entity_poly.pdbx_seq_one_letter_code
_entity_poly.pdbx_strand_id
1 'polypeptide(L)'
;MVQFDRKRLVDAFQIVEHLEKRRRKRVDANKLYLDHSLQPISESAAPSMFHMCRDQLATSLQARVADYFVHPPDQAFAQAFNGMLNNASNLLVDLEYVDRDVASCFPAAIDAVQVFVASYNTALEVQFAKICGKGDLGVAQKLQLVQWIDYYNSQVARYRSGTVSAILDQNANLVMKLYLDGIQEQIHTWVTNIYNRDEEPVVGPSGELHSTRPNDIMNILSSQITIAQEWLSGGLLARVVLACLAALMQQLRARADRFATASCTDMESLCSFVNDTDVLQSKVVELIDKIQFPGSADHADEVAKLNAGLGDALNATSSDIVALAVHACSLIVRKIFDEIDADTTAHWFGKKWDDQEPVVENVLVTLDDFLRDLHAWISGSFFYAKVVRFALDRCVDEYTKRFVGRTAALPNAEVACRVIEQDVMNVHGFFSRYESELRRTGLRTADDVTKHLEPMNMLSLLVSRKLTLDDLARDLHDLDQQGLMDDASAKRAKLLKDVMGATKRLVPLSASHGAAAAADGSKSSKGGKPPKKSTFFKKTKDKTVAKADDNGMPAPPTEDASDAAADFQVKTTSLDAFLNH
;
A
#
# COMPACT_ATOMS: atom_id res chain seq x y z
N MET A 1 -2.36 43.66 31.45
CA MET A 1 -3.40 42.97 32.24
C MET A 1 -4.38 44.04 32.77
N VAL A 2 -5.60 44.10 32.25
CA VAL A 2 -6.66 44.91 32.86
C VAL A 2 -7.05 44.23 34.16
N GLN A 3 -6.92 44.95 35.28
CA GLN A 3 -7.25 44.40 36.59
C GLN A 3 -8.74 44.02 36.60
N PHE A 4 -9.03 42.72 36.73
CA PHE A 4 -10.39 42.18 36.76
C PHE A 4 -11.11 42.66 38.04
N ASP A 5 -12.20 43.44 37.88
CA ASP A 5 -13.02 43.90 38.97
C ASP A 5 -14.27 43.01 39.13
N ARG A 6 -14.11 41.96 39.92
CA ARG A 6 -15.19 41.00 40.23
C ARG A 6 -16.45 41.67 40.74
N LYS A 7 -16.32 42.72 41.58
CA LYS A 7 -17.45 43.42 42.17
C LYS A 7 -18.27 44.15 41.09
N ARG A 8 -17.59 44.87 40.19
CA ARG A 8 -18.27 45.58 39.09
C ARG A 8 -19.00 44.61 38.15
N LEU A 9 -18.45 43.45 37.88
CA LEU A 9 -19.09 42.45 37.02
C LEU A 9 -20.35 41.88 37.70
N VAL A 10 -20.29 41.53 38.98
CA VAL A 10 -21.43 41.06 39.76
C VAL A 10 -22.52 42.11 39.82
N ASP A 11 -22.16 43.38 40.13
CA ASP A 11 -23.12 44.51 40.21
C ASP A 11 -23.79 44.74 38.83
N ALA A 12 -23.05 44.64 37.72
CA ALA A 12 -23.61 44.74 36.37
C ALA A 12 -24.62 43.62 36.06
N PHE A 13 -24.34 42.39 36.43
CA PHE A 13 -25.30 41.30 36.23
C PHE A 13 -26.50 41.37 37.14
N GLN A 14 -26.40 41.90 38.34
CA GLN A 14 -27.56 42.21 39.20
C GLN A 14 -28.51 43.19 38.52
N ILE A 15 -27.97 44.21 37.84
CA ILE A 15 -28.77 45.17 37.07
C ILE A 15 -29.46 44.45 35.89
N VAL A 16 -28.72 43.59 35.15
CA VAL A 16 -29.28 42.80 34.04
C VAL A 16 -30.40 41.88 34.52
N GLU A 17 -30.22 41.19 35.64
CA GLU A 17 -31.27 40.34 36.24
C GLU A 17 -32.52 41.17 36.63
N HIS A 18 -32.33 42.34 37.20
CA HIS A 18 -33.44 43.22 37.55
C HIS A 18 -34.20 43.70 36.31
N LEU A 19 -33.50 44.08 35.26
CA LEU A 19 -34.10 44.47 33.99
C LEU A 19 -34.83 43.31 33.32
N GLU A 20 -34.28 42.10 33.35
CA GLU A 20 -34.90 40.89 32.81
C GLU A 20 -36.19 40.52 33.59
N LYS A 21 -36.16 40.62 34.92
CA LYS A 21 -37.37 40.44 35.76
C LYS A 21 -38.46 41.45 35.41
N ARG A 22 -38.08 42.71 35.16
CA ARG A 22 -39.03 43.74 34.69
C ARG A 22 -39.58 43.44 33.30
N ARG A 23 -38.72 42.99 32.39
CA ARG A 23 -39.13 42.60 31.04
C ARG A 23 -40.13 41.46 31.08
N ARG A 24 -39.84 40.37 31.82
CA ARG A 24 -40.76 39.23 32.00
C ARG A 24 -42.12 39.69 32.55
N LYS A 25 -42.14 40.51 33.60
CA LYS A 25 -43.41 41.03 34.14
C LYS A 25 -44.19 41.83 33.09
N ARG A 26 -43.53 42.58 32.20
CA ARG A 26 -44.21 43.30 31.11
C ARG A 26 -44.76 42.36 30.04
N VAL A 27 -43.99 41.31 29.67
CA VAL A 27 -44.44 40.31 28.72
C VAL A 27 -45.62 39.51 29.27
N ASP A 28 -45.59 39.12 30.55
CA ASP A 28 -46.68 38.44 31.20
C ASP A 28 -47.92 39.34 31.33
N ALA A 29 -47.75 40.63 31.67
CA ALA A 29 -48.84 41.57 31.70
C ALA A 29 -49.47 41.76 30.31
N ASN A 30 -48.64 41.89 29.26
CA ASN A 30 -49.14 41.99 27.89
C ASN A 30 -49.87 40.71 27.43
N LYS A 31 -49.42 39.49 27.85
CA LYS A 31 -50.17 38.26 27.58
C LYS A 31 -51.54 38.23 28.25
N LEU A 32 -51.63 38.73 29.47
CA LEU A 32 -52.93 38.86 30.16
C LEU A 32 -53.89 39.84 29.45
N TYR A 33 -53.37 40.92 28.83
CA TYR A 33 -54.19 41.87 28.06
C TYR A 33 -54.58 41.36 26.67
N LEU A 34 -53.76 40.46 26.06
CA LEU A 34 -54.03 39.87 24.75
C LEU A 34 -55.08 38.76 24.77
N ASP A 35 -55.35 38.13 25.94
CA ASP A 35 -56.36 37.10 26.08
C ASP A 35 -57.79 37.65 25.94
N HIS A 36 -57.94 38.98 25.90
CA HIS A 36 -59.21 39.70 25.73
C HIS A 36 -59.36 40.48 24.42
N SER A 37 -58.41 40.44 23.50
CA SER A 37 -58.49 41.14 22.21
C SER A 37 -58.09 40.26 21.05
N LEU A 38 -59.02 40.03 20.14
CA LEU A 38 -58.98 39.14 18.96
C LEU A 38 -58.11 39.66 17.82
N GLN A 39 -56.86 40.06 18.00
CA GLN A 39 -55.92 40.25 16.91
C GLN A 39 -54.52 39.76 17.30
N PRO A 40 -53.87 38.88 16.52
CA PRO A 40 -52.50 38.54 16.75
C PRO A 40 -51.60 39.70 16.33
N ILE A 41 -51.17 40.51 17.28
CA ILE A 41 -50.06 41.43 17.08
C ILE A 41 -48.82 40.52 16.91
N SER A 42 -48.14 40.60 15.77
CA SER A 42 -46.85 39.93 15.54
C SER A 42 -45.91 40.30 16.70
N GLU A 43 -45.75 39.39 17.65
CA GLU A 43 -44.77 39.52 18.73
C GLU A 43 -43.36 39.49 18.10
N SER A 44 -42.85 40.65 17.75
CA SER A 44 -41.42 40.92 17.82
C SER A 44 -41.07 40.91 19.31
N ALA A 45 -40.92 39.71 19.88
CA ALA A 45 -40.52 39.56 21.27
C ALA A 45 -39.12 40.16 21.39
N ALA A 46 -39.02 41.29 22.07
CA ALA A 46 -37.72 41.91 22.34
C ALA A 46 -36.76 40.87 22.97
N PRO A 47 -35.55 40.70 22.44
CA PRO A 47 -34.63 39.67 22.89
C PRO A 47 -34.38 39.82 24.39
N SER A 48 -34.18 38.67 25.09
CA SER A 48 -33.82 38.68 26.50
C SER A 48 -32.53 39.48 26.72
N MET A 49 -32.47 40.26 27.80
CA MET A 49 -31.27 41.01 28.18
C MET A 49 -30.06 40.07 28.33
N PHE A 50 -30.29 38.84 28.80
CA PHE A 50 -29.24 37.82 28.87
C PHE A 50 -28.73 37.43 27.47
N HIS A 51 -29.62 37.27 26.49
CA HIS A 51 -29.21 37.01 25.10
C HIS A 51 -28.39 38.14 24.52
N MET A 52 -28.84 39.40 24.74
CA MET A 52 -28.10 40.58 24.26
C MET A 52 -26.70 40.66 24.88
N CYS A 53 -26.56 40.43 26.20
CA CYS A 53 -25.26 40.43 26.87
C CYS A 53 -24.36 39.30 26.33
N ARG A 54 -24.92 38.12 26.16
CA ARG A 54 -24.21 36.96 25.60
C ARG A 54 -23.73 37.25 24.17
N ASP A 55 -24.58 37.77 23.32
CA ASP A 55 -24.28 38.05 21.92
C ASP A 55 -23.23 39.17 21.78
N GLN A 56 -23.30 40.22 22.64
CA GLN A 56 -22.29 41.27 22.69
C GLN A 56 -20.94 40.74 23.18
N LEU A 57 -20.93 39.85 24.18
CA LEU A 57 -19.72 39.19 24.67
C LEU A 57 -19.13 38.30 23.57
N ALA A 58 -19.95 37.50 22.92
CA ALA A 58 -19.52 36.64 21.82
C ALA A 58 -18.88 37.44 20.68
N THR A 59 -19.52 38.55 20.28
CA THR A 59 -18.98 39.46 19.24
C THR A 59 -17.61 40.03 19.64
N SER A 60 -17.45 40.45 20.90
CA SER A 60 -16.20 41.02 21.41
C SER A 60 -15.08 39.96 21.47
N LEU A 61 -15.41 38.72 21.86
CA LEU A 61 -14.47 37.59 21.89
C LEU A 61 -14.04 37.21 20.47
N GLN A 62 -14.98 37.15 19.53
CA GLN A 62 -14.67 36.85 18.13
C GLN A 62 -13.75 37.91 17.49
N ALA A 63 -14.00 39.20 17.78
CA ALA A 63 -13.12 40.26 17.31
C ALA A 63 -11.69 40.12 17.88
N ARG A 64 -11.57 39.82 19.19
CA ARG A 64 -10.27 39.58 19.83
C ARG A 64 -9.51 38.39 19.19
N VAL A 65 -10.19 37.29 18.90
CA VAL A 65 -9.58 36.16 18.20
C VAL A 65 -9.11 36.58 16.80
N ALA A 66 -9.92 37.36 16.07
CA ALA A 66 -9.57 37.86 14.76
C ALA A 66 -8.27 38.68 14.76
N ASP A 67 -8.04 39.48 15.83
CA ASP A 67 -6.83 40.28 15.99
C ASP A 67 -5.55 39.44 16.11
N TYR A 68 -5.64 38.22 16.64
CA TYR A 68 -4.50 37.30 16.70
C TYR A 68 -4.04 36.78 15.32
N PHE A 69 -4.93 36.83 14.33
CA PHE A 69 -4.69 36.32 12.97
C PHE A 69 -4.44 37.45 11.95
N VAL A 70 -4.14 38.63 12.39
CA VAL A 70 -3.76 39.75 11.51
C VAL A 70 -2.32 39.52 11.02
N HIS A 71 -2.15 39.42 9.71
CA HIS A 71 -0.83 39.24 9.07
C HIS A 71 -0.08 40.59 9.04
N PRO A 72 1.09 40.71 9.69
CA PRO A 72 1.94 41.87 9.56
C PRO A 72 2.44 42.02 8.11
N PRO A 73 2.33 43.19 7.46
CA PRO A 73 2.69 43.35 6.05
C PRO A 73 4.17 43.16 5.77
N ASP A 74 5.03 43.29 6.77
CA ASP A 74 6.49 43.28 6.65
C ASP A 74 7.12 41.92 7.00
N GLN A 75 6.33 40.89 7.32
CA GLN A 75 6.82 39.57 7.68
C GLN A 75 6.46 38.53 6.64
N ALA A 76 7.36 37.55 6.44
CA ALA A 76 7.03 36.36 5.68
C ALA A 76 5.87 35.60 6.35
N PHE A 77 4.94 35.04 5.56
CA PHE A 77 3.75 34.38 6.09
C PHE A 77 4.10 33.28 7.09
N ALA A 78 5.14 32.48 6.83
CA ALA A 78 5.57 31.39 7.71
C ALA A 78 5.95 31.87 9.13
N GLN A 79 6.66 33.01 9.24
CA GLN A 79 7.02 33.61 10.54
C GLN A 79 5.80 34.21 11.23
N ALA A 80 4.96 34.91 10.46
CA ALA A 80 3.72 35.48 10.98
C ALA A 80 2.77 34.40 11.48
N PHE A 81 2.68 33.25 10.80
CA PHE A 81 1.81 32.14 11.14
C PHE A 81 2.13 31.53 12.52
N ASN A 82 3.40 31.31 12.82
CA ASN A 82 3.84 30.85 14.16
C ASN A 82 3.43 31.85 15.24
N GLY A 83 3.59 33.15 14.98
CA GLY A 83 3.13 34.20 15.88
C GLY A 83 1.62 34.19 16.12
N MET A 84 0.85 33.95 15.05
CA MET A 84 -0.61 33.83 15.12
C MET A 84 -1.05 32.67 16.01
N LEU A 85 -0.49 31.46 15.81
CA LEU A 85 -0.83 30.28 16.61
C LEU A 85 -0.40 30.46 18.08
N ASN A 86 0.80 31.02 18.35
CA ASN A 86 1.24 31.33 19.69
C ASN A 86 0.30 32.33 20.39
N ASN A 87 -0.14 33.35 19.68
CA ASN A 87 -1.13 34.31 20.22
C ASN A 87 -2.47 33.63 20.49
N ALA A 88 -2.93 32.75 19.57
CA ALA A 88 -4.15 31.98 19.75
C ALA A 88 -4.09 31.02 20.95
N SER A 89 -2.90 30.54 21.35
CA SER A 89 -2.73 29.72 22.55
C SER A 89 -3.11 30.46 23.85
N ASN A 90 -3.08 31.79 23.86
CA ASN A 90 -3.58 32.57 24.99
C ASN A 90 -5.09 32.39 25.25
N LEU A 91 -5.86 31.90 24.26
CA LEU A 91 -7.28 31.56 24.44
C LEU A 91 -7.48 30.47 25.50
N LEU A 92 -6.56 29.53 25.60
CA LEU A 92 -6.62 28.47 26.61
C LEU A 92 -6.32 29.01 28.01
N VAL A 93 -5.38 29.95 28.12
CA VAL A 93 -5.10 30.65 29.38
C VAL A 93 -6.31 31.51 29.81
N ASP A 94 -6.96 32.17 28.85
CA ASP A 94 -8.20 32.90 29.10
C ASP A 94 -9.32 31.96 29.61
N LEU A 95 -9.49 30.78 29.01
CA LEU A 95 -10.50 29.78 29.41
C LEU A 95 -10.25 29.29 30.84
N GLU A 96 -9.01 29.00 31.20
CA GLU A 96 -8.65 28.60 32.56
C GLU A 96 -9.00 29.68 33.56
N TYR A 97 -8.66 30.91 33.23
CA TYR A 97 -9.00 32.07 34.09
C TYR A 97 -10.52 32.27 34.21
N VAL A 98 -11.25 32.10 33.10
CA VAL A 98 -12.72 32.20 33.10
C VAL A 98 -13.33 31.13 33.99
N ASP A 99 -12.93 29.88 33.86
CA ASP A 99 -13.46 28.80 34.65
C ASP A 99 -13.20 28.98 36.14
N ARG A 100 -11.99 29.36 36.52
CA ARG A 100 -11.58 29.50 37.92
C ARG A 100 -12.16 30.76 38.60
N ASP A 101 -12.07 31.90 37.94
CA ASP A 101 -12.29 33.19 38.63
C ASP A 101 -13.53 33.97 38.13
N VAL A 102 -13.92 33.80 36.86
CA VAL A 102 -14.92 34.62 36.21
C VAL A 102 -16.31 33.98 36.16
N ALA A 103 -16.36 32.67 35.94
CA ALA A 103 -17.63 31.93 35.76
C ALA A 103 -18.60 32.13 36.93
N SER A 104 -18.08 32.19 38.16
CA SER A 104 -18.86 32.38 39.38
C SER A 104 -19.52 33.79 39.48
N CYS A 105 -19.10 34.73 38.65
CA CYS A 105 -19.69 36.08 38.60
C CYS A 105 -20.89 36.20 37.65
N PHE A 106 -21.09 35.17 36.79
CA PHE A 106 -22.21 35.14 35.85
C PHE A 106 -23.46 34.58 36.50
N PRO A 107 -24.66 35.05 36.08
CA PRO A 107 -25.91 34.44 36.49
C PRO A 107 -25.99 32.96 36.07
N ALA A 108 -26.66 32.14 36.85
CA ALA A 108 -26.84 30.70 36.54
C ALA A 108 -27.49 30.42 35.17
N ALA A 109 -28.13 31.43 34.58
CA ALA A 109 -28.71 31.35 33.23
C ALA A 109 -27.68 31.48 32.10
N ILE A 110 -26.43 31.86 32.41
CA ILE A 110 -25.33 32.03 31.45
C ILE A 110 -24.18 31.16 31.91
N ASP A 111 -23.95 30.09 31.18
CA ASP A 111 -22.71 29.30 31.31
C ASP A 111 -21.57 30.08 30.63
N ALA A 112 -20.76 30.77 31.43
CA ALA A 112 -19.68 31.61 30.93
C ALA A 112 -18.66 30.81 30.12
N VAL A 113 -18.23 29.64 30.62
CA VAL A 113 -17.25 28.79 29.94
C VAL A 113 -17.78 28.35 28.57
N GLN A 114 -19.05 27.95 28.50
CA GLN A 114 -19.67 27.58 27.23
C GLN A 114 -19.71 28.73 26.23
N VAL A 115 -20.04 29.97 26.71
CA VAL A 115 -20.07 31.16 25.84
C VAL A 115 -18.69 31.47 25.29
N PHE A 116 -17.67 31.42 26.12
CA PHE A 116 -16.27 31.63 25.69
C PHE A 116 -15.83 30.59 24.69
N VAL A 117 -16.00 29.30 25.00
CA VAL A 117 -15.63 28.18 24.10
C VAL A 117 -16.35 28.29 22.77
N ALA A 118 -17.67 28.46 22.76
CA ALA A 118 -18.45 28.58 21.53
C ALA A 118 -18.01 29.79 20.68
N SER A 119 -17.73 30.94 21.33
CA SER A 119 -17.25 32.15 20.64
C SER A 119 -15.86 31.96 20.03
N TYR A 120 -14.95 31.29 20.76
CA TYR A 120 -13.61 30.99 20.28
C TYR A 120 -13.66 29.99 19.13
N ASN A 121 -14.44 28.92 19.26
CA ASN A 121 -14.61 27.92 18.18
C ASN A 121 -15.10 28.63 16.90
N THR A 122 -16.17 29.40 16.97
CA THR A 122 -16.72 30.12 15.80
C THR A 122 -15.69 31.04 15.15
N ALA A 123 -14.92 31.78 15.97
CA ALA A 123 -13.91 32.68 15.45
C ALA A 123 -12.73 31.94 14.80
N LEU A 124 -12.24 30.88 15.45
CA LEU A 124 -11.16 30.03 14.94
C LEU A 124 -11.58 29.35 13.63
N GLU A 125 -12.80 28.81 13.54
CA GLU A 125 -13.36 28.24 12.32
C GLU A 125 -13.27 29.20 11.14
N VAL A 126 -13.67 30.48 11.36
CA VAL A 126 -13.59 31.51 10.33
C VAL A 126 -12.15 31.84 9.94
N GLN A 127 -11.24 31.95 10.91
CA GLN A 127 -9.84 32.27 10.61
C GLN A 127 -9.12 31.09 9.90
N PHE A 128 -9.31 29.87 10.37
CA PHE A 128 -8.68 28.69 9.74
C PHE A 128 -9.25 28.41 8.35
N ALA A 129 -10.56 28.62 8.13
CA ALA A 129 -11.14 28.54 6.79
C ALA A 129 -10.49 29.55 5.82
N LYS A 130 -10.21 30.79 6.27
CA LYS A 130 -9.50 31.79 5.46
C LYS A 130 -8.06 31.39 5.16
N ILE A 131 -7.34 30.83 6.14
CA ILE A 131 -5.95 30.41 6.00
C ILE A 131 -5.86 29.21 5.04
N CYS A 132 -6.68 28.18 5.26
CA CYS A 132 -6.72 26.99 4.40
C CYS A 132 -7.17 27.31 2.98
N GLY A 133 -8.10 28.25 2.81
CA GLY A 133 -8.62 28.66 1.49
C GLY A 133 -7.62 29.43 0.62
N LYS A 134 -6.56 30.00 1.19
CA LYS A 134 -5.51 30.69 0.43
C LYS A 134 -4.52 29.73 -0.27
N GLY A 135 -4.45 28.48 0.14
CA GLY A 135 -3.58 27.47 -0.48
C GLY A 135 -2.07 27.61 -0.21
N ASP A 136 -1.65 28.62 0.54
CA ASP A 136 -0.23 29.00 0.71
C ASP A 136 0.47 28.32 1.91
N LEU A 137 -0.16 27.31 2.53
CA LEU A 137 0.43 26.61 3.66
C LEU A 137 1.55 25.66 3.20
N GLY A 138 2.77 25.94 3.66
CA GLY A 138 3.88 25.01 3.55
C GLY A 138 3.68 23.75 4.41
N VAL A 139 4.61 22.81 4.29
CA VAL A 139 4.56 21.51 5.03
C VAL A 139 4.53 21.76 6.55
N ALA A 140 5.48 22.53 7.07
CA ALA A 140 5.57 22.83 8.49
C ALA A 140 4.30 23.50 9.03
N GLN A 141 3.75 24.50 8.31
CA GLN A 141 2.54 25.19 8.71
C GLN A 141 1.32 24.27 8.76
N LYS A 142 1.21 23.31 7.83
CA LYS A 142 0.13 22.31 7.84
C LYS A 142 0.21 21.45 9.11
N LEU A 143 1.40 20.95 9.43
CA LEU A 143 1.62 20.13 10.61
C LEU A 143 1.38 20.89 11.92
N GLN A 144 1.91 22.12 12.02
CA GLN A 144 1.68 22.99 13.16
C GLN A 144 0.19 23.28 13.39
N LEU A 145 -0.56 23.53 12.31
CA LEU A 145 -2.00 23.79 12.41
C LEU A 145 -2.76 22.56 12.92
N VAL A 146 -2.46 21.39 12.38
CA VAL A 146 -3.08 20.12 12.81
C VAL A 146 -2.77 19.85 14.28
N GLN A 147 -1.51 19.97 14.69
CA GLN A 147 -1.07 19.81 16.08
C GLN A 147 -1.77 20.80 17.01
N TRP A 148 -1.83 22.08 16.61
CA TRP A 148 -2.46 23.13 17.42
C TRP A 148 -3.96 22.88 17.61
N ILE A 149 -4.69 22.48 16.56
CA ILE A 149 -6.12 22.16 16.66
C ILE A 149 -6.35 20.96 17.59
N ASP A 150 -5.56 19.90 17.43
CA ASP A 150 -5.63 18.71 18.27
C ASP A 150 -5.40 19.06 19.74
N TYR A 151 -4.35 19.83 20.02
CA TYR A 151 -4.06 20.32 21.37
C TYR A 151 -5.20 21.20 21.92
N TYR A 152 -5.68 22.18 21.15
CA TYR A 152 -6.78 23.05 21.56
C TYR A 152 -8.04 22.23 21.91
N ASN A 153 -8.44 21.31 21.06
CA ASN A 153 -9.60 20.46 21.29
C ASN A 153 -9.45 19.58 22.53
N SER A 154 -8.25 19.03 22.76
CA SER A 154 -7.95 18.24 23.94
C SER A 154 -8.08 19.05 25.25
N GLN A 155 -7.64 20.31 25.23
CA GLN A 155 -7.78 21.20 26.39
C GLN A 155 -9.24 21.61 26.61
N VAL A 156 -9.97 21.98 25.55
CA VAL A 156 -11.38 22.37 25.62
C VAL A 156 -12.24 21.22 26.16
N ALA A 157 -11.96 19.98 25.78
CA ALA A 157 -12.68 18.80 26.25
C ALA A 157 -12.60 18.58 27.79
N ARG A 158 -11.60 19.16 28.46
CA ARG A 158 -11.45 19.08 29.92
C ARG A 158 -12.49 19.90 30.69
N TYR A 159 -13.06 20.91 30.07
CA TYR A 159 -14.08 21.73 30.72
C TYR A 159 -15.45 21.04 30.66
N ARG A 160 -16.18 21.08 31.78
CA ARG A 160 -17.50 20.44 31.91
C ARG A 160 -18.51 20.88 30.84
N SER A 161 -18.43 22.14 30.44
CA SER A 161 -19.28 22.72 29.40
C SER A 161 -18.53 22.96 28.09
N GLY A 162 -17.30 22.41 27.97
CA GLY A 162 -16.48 22.54 26.78
C GLY A 162 -17.00 21.61 25.68
N THR A 163 -17.37 22.19 24.55
CA THR A 163 -17.76 21.44 23.35
C THR A 163 -16.65 21.56 22.31
N VAL A 164 -16.12 20.42 21.91
CA VAL A 164 -15.17 20.34 20.80
C VAL A 164 -15.88 20.77 19.51
N SER A 165 -15.21 21.57 18.68
CA SER A 165 -15.78 22.00 17.42
C SER A 165 -15.59 20.93 16.34
N ALA A 166 -16.68 20.38 15.84
CA ALA A 166 -16.66 19.47 14.70
C ALA A 166 -16.09 20.12 13.43
N ILE A 167 -16.23 21.45 13.27
CA ILE A 167 -15.71 22.20 12.11
C ILE A 167 -14.18 22.33 12.21
N LEU A 168 -13.65 22.59 13.41
CA LEU A 168 -12.19 22.61 13.62
C LEU A 168 -11.57 21.23 13.37
N ASP A 169 -12.21 20.15 13.83
CA ASP A 169 -11.78 18.78 13.51
C ASP A 169 -11.84 18.48 12.01
N GLN A 170 -12.87 18.93 11.31
CA GLN A 170 -12.97 18.81 9.86
C GLN A 170 -11.86 19.59 9.16
N ASN A 171 -11.54 20.81 9.61
CA ASN A 171 -10.44 21.60 9.08
C ASN A 171 -9.09 20.92 9.31
N ALA A 172 -8.83 20.39 10.50
CA ALA A 172 -7.63 19.63 10.80
C ALA A 172 -7.51 18.38 9.90
N ASN A 173 -8.60 17.63 9.75
CA ASN A 173 -8.63 16.46 8.88
C ASN A 173 -8.42 16.81 7.40
N LEU A 174 -8.97 17.93 6.92
CA LEU A 174 -8.74 18.42 5.56
C LEU A 174 -7.27 18.78 5.34
N VAL A 175 -6.67 19.55 6.25
CA VAL A 175 -5.25 19.92 6.19
C VAL A 175 -4.35 18.69 6.25
N MET A 176 -4.67 17.75 7.15
CA MET A 176 -3.95 16.48 7.25
C MET A 176 -4.05 15.67 5.96
N LYS A 177 -5.23 15.60 5.35
CA LYS A 177 -5.41 14.94 4.06
C LYS A 177 -4.55 15.59 2.98
N LEU A 178 -4.58 16.92 2.83
CA LEU A 178 -3.75 17.65 1.86
C LEU A 178 -2.24 17.43 2.10
N TYR A 179 -1.85 17.28 3.34
CA TYR A 179 -0.47 16.92 3.69
C TYR A 179 -0.11 15.49 3.26
N LEU A 180 -0.98 14.52 3.58
CA LEU A 180 -0.75 13.11 3.21
C LEU A 180 -0.77 12.90 1.70
N ASP A 181 -1.71 13.54 0.98
CA ASP A 181 -1.77 13.51 -0.48
C ASP A 181 -0.46 14.07 -1.09
N GLY A 182 0.06 15.16 -0.52
CA GLY A 182 1.33 15.76 -0.92
C GLY A 182 2.54 14.82 -0.69
N ILE A 183 2.60 14.15 0.45
CA ILE A 183 3.65 13.14 0.74
C ILE A 183 3.57 12.00 -0.28
N GLN A 184 2.38 11.47 -0.54
CA GLN A 184 2.19 10.36 -1.48
C GLN A 184 2.64 10.74 -2.89
N GLU A 185 2.32 11.94 -3.35
CA GLU A 185 2.76 12.45 -4.66
C GLU A 185 4.28 12.65 -4.73
N GLN A 186 4.88 13.18 -3.66
CA GLN A 186 6.34 13.31 -3.58
C GLN A 186 7.05 11.96 -3.60
N ILE A 187 6.60 11.01 -2.78
CA ILE A 187 7.15 9.64 -2.77
C ILE A 187 6.98 9.01 -4.15
N HIS A 188 5.78 9.15 -4.76
CA HIS A 188 5.54 8.68 -6.13
C HIS A 188 6.59 9.23 -7.10
N THR A 189 6.78 10.54 -7.11
CA THR A 189 7.71 11.22 -8.01
C THR A 189 9.14 10.76 -7.77
N TRP A 190 9.61 10.74 -6.52
CA TRP A 190 10.98 10.39 -6.19
C TRP A 190 11.28 8.91 -6.46
N VAL A 191 10.41 8.00 -6.07
CA VAL A 191 10.60 6.57 -6.31
C VAL A 191 10.52 6.25 -7.81
N THR A 192 9.63 6.92 -8.55
CA THR A 192 9.59 6.81 -10.01
C THR A 192 10.91 7.27 -10.63
N ASN A 193 11.47 8.38 -10.17
CA ASN A 193 12.75 8.88 -10.65
C ASN A 193 13.90 7.91 -10.30
N ILE A 194 13.89 7.31 -9.10
CA ILE A 194 14.87 6.28 -8.71
C ILE A 194 14.80 5.08 -9.67
N TYR A 195 13.62 4.58 -9.98
CA TYR A 195 13.46 3.45 -10.90
C TYR A 195 13.72 3.79 -12.38
N ASN A 196 13.61 5.07 -12.76
CA ASN A 196 13.88 5.51 -14.13
C ASN A 196 15.36 5.85 -14.36
N ARG A 197 16.21 5.84 -13.32
CA ARG A 197 17.65 5.94 -13.51
C ARG A 197 18.12 4.72 -14.29
N ASP A 198 18.97 4.96 -15.29
CA ASP A 198 19.66 3.90 -16.04
C ASP A 198 20.81 3.36 -15.16
N GLU A 199 20.44 2.52 -14.21
CA GLU A 199 21.34 1.91 -13.25
C GLU A 199 21.40 0.41 -13.52
N GLU A 200 22.55 -0.03 -14.00
CA GLU A 200 22.83 -1.46 -14.16
C GLU A 200 22.96 -2.12 -12.78
N PRO A 201 22.44 -3.35 -12.61
CA PRO A 201 22.61 -4.10 -11.37
C PRO A 201 24.11 -4.27 -11.04
N VAL A 202 24.46 -4.04 -9.79
CA VAL A 202 25.82 -4.23 -9.28
C VAL A 202 25.94 -5.67 -8.76
N VAL A 203 27.03 -6.33 -9.16
CA VAL A 203 27.33 -7.67 -8.67
C VAL A 203 27.94 -7.58 -7.28
N GLY A 204 27.29 -8.19 -6.30
CA GLY A 204 27.78 -8.27 -4.93
C GLY A 204 28.91 -9.29 -4.74
N PRO A 205 29.45 -9.43 -3.51
CA PRO A 205 30.61 -10.28 -3.25
C PRO A 205 30.42 -11.76 -3.54
N SER A 206 29.19 -12.27 -3.44
CA SER A 206 28.85 -13.68 -3.71
C SER A 206 28.28 -13.90 -5.11
N GLY A 207 28.22 -12.84 -5.95
CA GLY A 207 27.67 -12.88 -7.30
C GLY A 207 26.22 -12.38 -7.41
N GLU A 208 25.57 -12.08 -6.28
CA GLU A 208 24.20 -11.59 -6.23
C GLU A 208 24.05 -10.20 -6.87
N LEU A 209 22.91 -9.98 -7.52
CA LEU A 209 22.61 -8.74 -8.22
C LEU A 209 21.86 -7.77 -7.30
N HIS A 210 22.40 -6.60 -7.08
CA HIS A 210 21.81 -5.55 -6.23
C HIS A 210 21.73 -4.21 -6.95
N SER A 211 20.92 -3.30 -6.40
CA SER A 211 20.95 -1.88 -6.76
C SER A 211 21.07 -0.98 -5.51
N THR A 212 21.30 0.32 -5.71
CA THR A 212 21.28 1.30 -4.63
C THR A 212 19.88 1.70 -4.22
N ARG A 213 18.87 1.37 -5.04
CA ARG A 213 17.47 1.80 -4.91
C ARG A 213 16.82 1.56 -3.56
N PRO A 214 17.02 0.41 -2.87
CA PRO A 214 16.44 0.20 -1.54
C PRO A 214 16.90 1.22 -0.51
N ASN A 215 18.18 1.62 -0.55
CA ASN A 215 18.71 2.62 0.36
C ASN A 215 18.14 4.01 0.07
N ASP A 216 18.10 4.40 -1.20
CA ASP A 216 17.55 5.69 -1.63
C ASP A 216 16.07 5.82 -1.24
N ILE A 217 15.28 4.78 -1.50
CA ILE A 217 13.85 4.75 -1.13
C ILE A 217 13.67 4.87 0.38
N MET A 218 14.44 4.11 1.17
CA MET A 218 14.33 4.15 2.63
C MET A 218 14.77 5.48 3.21
N ASN A 219 15.77 6.15 2.62
CA ASN A 219 16.16 7.49 3.02
C ASN A 219 15.02 8.50 2.81
N ILE A 220 14.29 8.40 1.69
CA ILE A 220 13.12 9.24 1.43
C ILE A 220 12.04 9.01 2.49
N LEU A 221 11.66 7.75 2.74
CA LEU A 221 10.62 7.42 3.72
C LEU A 221 11.01 7.87 5.12
N SER A 222 12.25 7.58 5.54
CA SER A 222 12.76 7.96 6.85
C SER A 222 12.76 9.49 7.05
N SER A 223 13.16 10.25 6.03
CA SER A 223 13.14 11.71 6.08
C SER A 223 11.72 12.25 6.27
N GLN A 224 10.74 11.74 5.51
CA GLN A 224 9.34 12.18 5.63
C GLN A 224 8.77 11.86 7.03
N ILE A 225 9.08 10.70 7.57
CA ILE A 225 8.63 10.30 8.90
C ILE A 225 9.31 11.13 9.99
N THR A 226 10.61 11.41 9.86
CA THR A 226 11.35 12.23 10.82
C THR A 226 10.79 13.66 10.88
N ILE A 227 10.52 14.28 9.72
CA ILE A 227 9.88 15.61 9.68
C ILE A 227 8.51 15.58 10.38
N ALA A 228 7.72 14.52 10.16
CA ALA A 228 6.43 14.41 10.83
C ALA A 228 6.57 14.20 12.35
N GLN A 229 7.58 13.47 12.82
CA GLN A 229 7.84 13.22 14.26
C GLN A 229 8.17 14.50 15.04
N GLU A 230 8.70 15.51 14.38
CA GLU A 230 8.95 16.81 15.04
C GLU A 230 7.67 17.51 15.48
N TRP A 231 6.56 17.24 14.81
CA TRP A 231 5.29 17.96 15.01
C TRP A 231 4.15 17.08 15.48
N LEU A 232 4.15 15.80 15.11
CA LEU A 232 3.03 14.89 15.32
C LEU A 232 3.42 13.75 16.25
N SER A 233 2.45 13.28 17.02
CA SER A 233 2.58 12.12 17.89
C SER A 233 1.33 11.23 17.78
N GLY A 234 1.36 10.05 18.41
CA GLY A 234 0.21 9.17 18.51
C GLY A 234 -0.43 8.84 17.16
N GLY A 235 -1.75 8.92 17.10
CA GLY A 235 -2.55 8.55 15.92
C GLY A 235 -2.28 9.39 14.68
N LEU A 236 -1.91 10.65 14.83
CA LEU A 236 -1.58 11.53 13.71
C LEU A 236 -0.27 11.09 13.04
N LEU A 237 0.77 10.79 13.81
CA LEU A 237 2.03 10.26 13.28
C LEU A 237 1.83 8.89 12.63
N ALA A 238 1.02 8.01 13.23
CA ALA A 238 0.70 6.71 12.64
C ALA A 238 0.06 6.85 11.24
N ARG A 239 -0.81 7.84 11.03
CA ARG A 239 -1.40 8.13 9.71
C ARG A 239 -0.34 8.49 8.67
N VAL A 240 0.71 9.23 9.05
CA VAL A 240 1.83 9.56 8.14
C VAL A 240 2.61 8.30 7.78
N VAL A 241 2.96 7.48 8.77
CA VAL A 241 3.68 6.22 8.55
C VAL A 241 2.90 5.31 7.58
N LEU A 242 1.61 5.13 7.82
CA LEU A 242 0.74 4.32 6.95
C LEU A 242 0.64 4.89 5.53
N ALA A 243 0.57 6.22 5.38
CA ALA A 243 0.56 6.85 4.06
C ALA A 243 1.89 6.64 3.30
N CYS A 244 3.03 6.72 3.99
CA CYS A 244 4.34 6.41 3.42
C CYS A 244 4.44 4.95 2.96
N LEU A 245 3.99 4.00 3.77
CA LEU A 245 3.96 2.58 3.41
C LEU A 245 3.02 2.31 2.23
N ALA A 246 1.84 2.92 2.23
CA ALA A 246 0.89 2.78 1.12
C ALA A 246 1.47 3.31 -0.20
N ALA A 247 2.15 4.47 -0.16
CA ALA A 247 2.82 5.03 -1.32
C ALA A 247 3.96 4.13 -1.83
N LEU A 248 4.78 3.58 -0.93
CA LEU A 248 5.81 2.59 -1.27
C LEU A 248 5.19 1.38 -1.98
N MET A 249 4.16 0.78 -1.39
CA MET A 249 3.50 -0.39 -1.96
C MET A 249 2.90 -0.13 -3.33
N GLN A 250 2.31 1.03 -3.54
CA GLN A 250 1.79 1.44 -4.85
C GLN A 250 2.91 1.46 -5.91
N GLN A 251 4.09 1.99 -5.56
CA GLN A 251 5.22 2.06 -6.49
C GLN A 251 5.82 0.68 -6.78
N LEU A 252 5.96 -0.17 -5.77
CA LEU A 252 6.47 -1.54 -5.95
C LEU A 252 5.53 -2.37 -6.83
N ARG A 253 4.21 -2.27 -6.62
CA ARG A 253 3.21 -2.92 -7.47
C ARG A 253 3.28 -2.41 -8.91
N ALA A 254 3.33 -1.11 -9.12
CA ALA A 254 3.47 -0.52 -10.45
C ALA A 254 4.74 -0.98 -11.17
N ARG A 255 5.84 -1.20 -10.43
CA ARG A 255 7.08 -1.75 -11.00
C ARG A 255 6.94 -3.22 -11.37
N ALA A 256 6.35 -4.04 -10.51
CA ALA A 256 6.07 -5.45 -10.79
C ALA A 256 5.15 -5.61 -12.02
N ASP A 257 4.13 -4.77 -12.15
CA ASP A 257 3.21 -4.77 -13.31
C ASP A 257 3.94 -4.41 -14.62
N ARG A 258 4.89 -3.47 -14.57
CA ARG A 258 5.73 -3.16 -15.73
C ARG A 258 6.55 -4.38 -16.17
N PHE A 259 7.15 -5.13 -15.26
CA PHE A 259 7.86 -6.37 -15.58
C PHE A 259 6.93 -7.43 -16.19
N ALA A 260 5.67 -7.50 -15.72
CA ALA A 260 4.69 -8.44 -16.26
C ALA A 260 4.25 -8.11 -17.70
N THR A 261 4.27 -6.82 -18.08
CA THR A 261 3.77 -6.33 -19.38
C THR A 261 4.87 -6.04 -20.40
N ALA A 262 6.11 -5.76 -19.95
CA ALA A 262 7.22 -5.43 -20.84
C ALA A 262 7.76 -6.67 -21.55
N SER A 263 7.80 -6.65 -22.88
CA SER A 263 8.37 -7.73 -23.71
C SER A 263 9.90 -7.78 -23.67
N CYS A 264 10.58 -6.74 -23.20
CA CYS A 264 12.03 -6.58 -23.20
C CYS A 264 12.65 -6.39 -21.82
N THR A 265 12.08 -7.02 -20.77
CA THR A 265 12.72 -7.00 -19.45
C THR A 265 13.87 -7.98 -19.43
N ASP A 266 15.07 -7.54 -19.04
CA ASP A 266 16.22 -8.43 -18.86
C ASP A 266 16.06 -9.28 -17.56
N MET A 267 16.73 -10.40 -17.53
CA MET A 267 16.71 -11.33 -16.41
C MET A 267 17.39 -10.74 -15.17
N GLU A 268 18.46 -9.99 -15.38
CA GLU A 268 19.27 -9.36 -14.34
C GLU A 268 18.46 -8.31 -13.58
N SER A 269 17.68 -7.48 -14.27
CA SER A 269 16.77 -6.53 -13.64
C SER A 269 15.68 -7.19 -12.78
N LEU A 270 15.17 -8.36 -13.20
CA LEU A 270 14.21 -9.11 -12.39
C LEU A 270 14.87 -9.68 -11.13
N CYS A 271 16.06 -10.25 -11.25
CA CYS A 271 16.82 -10.78 -10.10
C CYS A 271 17.19 -9.67 -9.11
N SER A 272 17.67 -8.52 -9.62
CA SER A 272 17.94 -7.34 -8.79
C SER A 272 16.67 -6.88 -8.08
N PHE A 273 15.52 -6.84 -8.75
CA PHE A 273 14.24 -6.46 -8.12
C PHE A 273 13.84 -7.42 -7.00
N VAL A 274 14.05 -8.73 -7.16
CA VAL A 274 13.80 -9.71 -6.08
C VAL A 274 14.67 -9.41 -4.87
N ASN A 275 15.97 -9.21 -5.07
CA ASN A 275 16.92 -8.93 -3.99
C ASN A 275 16.65 -7.56 -3.33
N ASP A 276 16.40 -6.53 -4.13
CA ASP A 276 16.07 -5.19 -3.66
C ASP A 276 14.80 -5.19 -2.80
N THR A 277 13.81 -6.00 -3.19
CA THR A 277 12.54 -6.13 -2.45
C THR A 277 12.74 -6.82 -1.10
N ASP A 278 13.63 -7.80 -1.02
CA ASP A 278 14.02 -8.46 0.24
C ASP A 278 14.71 -7.48 1.21
N VAL A 279 15.65 -6.69 0.67
CA VAL A 279 16.31 -5.63 1.44
C VAL A 279 15.31 -4.57 1.91
N LEU A 280 14.38 -4.13 1.05
CA LEU A 280 13.34 -3.17 1.43
C LEU A 280 12.44 -3.72 2.55
N GLN A 281 12.04 -4.97 2.49
CA GLN A 281 11.24 -5.62 3.53
C GLN A 281 11.95 -5.55 4.89
N SER A 282 13.22 -5.94 4.95
CA SER A 282 14.02 -5.89 6.17
C SER A 282 14.16 -4.47 6.73
N LYS A 283 14.41 -3.48 5.85
CA LYS A 283 14.54 -2.06 6.24
C LYS A 283 13.23 -1.42 6.70
N VAL A 284 12.09 -1.81 6.12
CA VAL A 284 10.77 -1.36 6.56
C VAL A 284 10.49 -1.86 7.98
N VAL A 285 10.84 -3.10 8.30
CA VAL A 285 10.74 -3.63 9.67
C VAL A 285 11.61 -2.82 10.63
N GLU A 286 12.88 -2.59 10.30
CA GLU A 286 13.79 -1.79 11.13
C GLU A 286 13.32 -0.33 11.34
N LEU A 287 12.72 0.28 10.32
CA LEU A 287 12.21 1.65 10.41
C LEU A 287 11.10 1.73 11.45
N ILE A 288 10.19 0.78 11.45
CA ILE A 288 9.03 0.80 12.34
C ILE A 288 9.40 0.42 13.76
N ASP A 289 10.34 -0.49 13.96
CA ASP A 289 10.87 -0.80 15.29
C ASP A 289 11.50 0.44 15.98
N LYS A 290 11.97 1.41 15.19
CA LYS A 290 12.48 2.69 15.69
C LYS A 290 11.38 3.70 16.02
N ILE A 291 10.16 3.54 15.48
CA ILE A 291 9.02 4.40 15.72
C ILE A 291 8.27 3.88 16.95
N GLN A 292 8.67 4.34 18.12
CA GLN A 292 7.94 4.03 19.35
C GLN A 292 7.03 5.21 19.71
N PHE A 293 5.77 4.90 20.01
CA PHE A 293 4.85 5.88 20.58
C PHE A 293 5.04 5.86 22.10
N PRO A 294 5.60 6.92 22.70
CA PRO A 294 5.73 6.98 24.14
C PRO A 294 4.34 7.03 24.78
N GLY A 295 4.06 6.07 25.66
CA GLY A 295 2.82 6.05 26.44
C GLY A 295 2.98 6.84 27.73
N SER A 296 2.06 7.77 27.99
CA SER A 296 1.80 8.22 29.36
C SER A 296 0.99 7.14 30.07
N ALA A 297 1.19 6.98 31.37
CA ALA A 297 0.45 5.96 32.17
C ALA A 297 -1.08 6.12 32.04
N ASP A 298 -1.55 7.34 31.81
CA ASP A 298 -2.98 7.67 31.69
C ASP A 298 -3.60 7.22 30.35
N HIS A 299 -2.80 6.94 29.31
CA HIS A 299 -3.23 6.55 27.96
C HIS A 299 -2.62 5.23 27.48
N ALA A 300 -2.15 4.39 28.39
CA ALA A 300 -1.44 3.14 28.05
C ALA A 300 -2.27 2.22 27.12
N ASP A 301 -3.58 2.12 27.31
CA ASP A 301 -4.47 1.28 26.51
C ASP A 301 -4.63 1.82 25.08
N GLU A 302 -4.68 3.14 24.89
CA GLU A 302 -4.78 3.77 23.56
C GLU A 302 -3.48 3.59 22.77
N VAL A 303 -2.35 3.79 23.44
CA VAL A 303 -1.02 3.58 22.85
C VAL A 303 -0.81 2.10 22.50
N ALA A 304 -1.26 1.17 23.35
CA ALA A 304 -1.19 -0.26 23.05
C ALA A 304 -2.01 -0.63 21.81
N LYS A 305 -3.22 -0.09 21.67
CA LYS A 305 -4.07 -0.29 20.48
C LYS A 305 -3.43 0.31 19.21
N LEU A 306 -2.84 1.51 19.32
CA LEU A 306 -2.16 2.16 18.22
C LEU A 306 -0.94 1.35 17.75
N ASN A 307 -0.10 0.89 18.69
CA ASN A 307 1.06 0.06 18.38
C ASN A 307 0.65 -1.29 17.76
N ALA A 308 -0.43 -1.92 18.27
CA ALA A 308 -0.96 -3.16 17.68
C ALA A 308 -1.46 -2.92 16.25
N GLY A 309 -2.25 -1.88 16.01
CA GLY A 309 -2.76 -1.55 14.67
C GLY A 309 -1.65 -1.21 13.67
N LEU A 310 -0.60 -0.51 14.12
CA LEU A 310 0.58 -0.24 13.28
C LEU A 310 1.36 -1.53 13.00
N GLY A 311 1.51 -2.42 14.00
CA GLY A 311 2.14 -3.72 13.84
C GLY A 311 1.41 -4.62 12.83
N ASP A 312 0.08 -4.65 12.88
CA ASP A 312 -0.75 -5.40 11.91
C ASP A 312 -0.59 -4.85 10.49
N ALA A 313 -0.62 -3.53 10.32
CA ALA A 313 -0.42 -2.89 9.02
C ALA A 313 0.99 -3.15 8.47
N LEU A 314 2.01 -3.18 9.33
CA LEU A 314 3.37 -3.51 8.97
C LEU A 314 3.49 -4.97 8.50
N ASN A 315 2.94 -5.90 9.27
CA ASN A 315 2.96 -7.32 8.91
C ASN A 315 2.26 -7.56 7.56
N ALA A 316 1.15 -6.87 7.30
CA ALA A 316 0.47 -6.90 6.01
C ALA A 316 1.36 -6.34 4.90
N THR A 317 1.99 -5.17 5.12
CA THR A 317 2.91 -4.55 4.16
C THR A 317 4.11 -5.46 3.87
N SER A 318 4.74 -6.02 4.91
CA SER A 318 5.85 -6.95 4.79
C SER A 318 5.47 -8.20 3.98
N SER A 319 4.29 -8.76 4.24
CA SER A 319 3.76 -9.91 3.49
C SER A 319 3.51 -9.57 2.02
N ASP A 320 2.96 -8.40 1.74
CA ASP A 320 2.72 -7.90 0.37
C ASP A 320 4.04 -7.69 -0.39
N ILE A 321 5.07 -7.15 0.28
CA ILE A 321 6.42 -6.97 -0.30
C ILE A 321 7.00 -8.33 -0.70
N VAL A 322 6.93 -9.33 0.19
CA VAL A 322 7.39 -10.70 -0.11
C VAL A 322 6.58 -11.29 -1.27
N ALA A 323 5.27 -11.08 -1.32
CA ALA A 323 4.42 -11.56 -2.40
C ALA A 323 4.82 -10.98 -3.77
N LEU A 324 5.24 -9.70 -3.83
CA LEU A 324 5.77 -9.09 -5.06
C LEU A 324 7.08 -9.72 -5.51
N ALA A 325 8.01 -10.02 -4.59
CA ALA A 325 9.24 -10.73 -4.91
C ALA A 325 8.96 -12.14 -5.42
N VAL A 326 8.02 -12.87 -4.79
CA VAL A 326 7.58 -14.19 -5.26
C VAL A 326 6.93 -14.11 -6.64
N HIS A 327 6.14 -13.08 -6.91
CA HIS A 327 5.59 -12.83 -8.25
C HIS A 327 6.71 -12.60 -9.27
N ALA A 328 7.72 -11.79 -8.95
CA ALA A 328 8.89 -11.60 -9.83
C ALA A 328 9.63 -12.93 -10.10
N CYS A 329 9.77 -13.82 -9.12
CA CYS A 329 10.32 -15.17 -9.34
C CYS A 329 9.49 -15.96 -10.39
N SER A 330 8.17 -15.82 -10.38
CA SER A 330 7.32 -16.48 -11.40
C SER A 330 7.51 -15.87 -12.80
N LEU A 331 7.78 -14.55 -12.89
CA LEU A 331 8.09 -13.88 -14.15
C LEU A 331 9.46 -14.31 -14.70
N ILE A 332 10.46 -14.51 -13.83
CA ILE A 332 11.75 -15.07 -14.21
C ILE A 332 11.56 -16.43 -14.89
N VAL A 333 10.83 -17.33 -14.26
CA VAL A 333 10.58 -18.67 -14.82
C VAL A 333 9.79 -18.58 -16.14
N ARG A 334 8.77 -17.72 -16.21
CA ARG A 334 8.05 -17.49 -17.46
C ARG A 334 9.01 -17.11 -18.59
N LYS A 335 9.91 -16.16 -18.33
CA LYS A 335 10.88 -15.68 -19.30
C LYS A 335 11.85 -16.80 -19.75
N ILE A 336 12.35 -17.62 -18.82
CA ILE A 336 13.17 -18.78 -19.15
C ILE A 336 12.44 -19.70 -20.13
N PHE A 337 11.19 -20.04 -19.85
CA PHE A 337 10.42 -20.94 -20.71
C PHE A 337 10.04 -20.28 -22.04
N ASP A 338 9.81 -18.97 -22.09
CA ASP A 338 9.58 -18.25 -23.35
C ASP A 338 10.83 -18.28 -24.25
N GLU A 339 12.04 -18.20 -23.68
CA GLU A 339 13.31 -18.34 -24.40
C GLU A 339 13.54 -19.80 -24.84
N ILE A 340 13.28 -20.78 -23.96
CA ILE A 340 13.38 -22.22 -24.28
C ILE A 340 12.33 -22.60 -25.31
N ASP A 341 11.09 -22.04 -25.25
CA ASP A 341 9.99 -22.40 -26.15
C ASP A 341 10.26 -22.04 -27.61
N ALA A 342 11.00 -20.99 -27.85
CA ALA A 342 11.33 -20.57 -29.21
C ALA A 342 12.09 -21.64 -30.01
N ASP A 343 12.89 -22.48 -29.35
CA ASP A 343 13.78 -23.43 -30.01
C ASP A 343 13.58 -24.90 -29.61
N THR A 344 13.03 -25.23 -28.44
CA THR A 344 13.11 -26.56 -27.86
C THR A 344 11.79 -27.17 -27.39
N THR A 345 10.98 -26.48 -26.57
CA THR A 345 9.71 -27.04 -26.08
C THR A 345 8.67 -27.20 -27.18
N ALA A 346 8.81 -26.43 -28.27
CA ALA A 346 7.98 -26.58 -29.48
C ALA A 346 8.06 -27.97 -30.09
N HIS A 347 9.12 -28.71 -29.75
CA HIS A 347 9.34 -30.09 -30.25
C HIS A 347 8.70 -31.17 -29.36
N TRP A 348 8.24 -30.85 -28.14
CA TRP A 348 7.52 -31.79 -27.28
C TRP A 348 6.25 -32.27 -27.96
N PHE A 349 6.06 -33.55 -28.02
CA PHE A 349 4.99 -34.20 -28.75
C PHE A 349 4.94 -33.85 -30.25
N GLY A 350 6.05 -33.33 -30.82
CA GLY A 350 6.22 -33.08 -32.24
C GLY A 350 6.95 -34.24 -32.93
N LYS A 351 7.40 -34.04 -34.19
CA LYS A 351 8.06 -35.05 -35.00
C LYS A 351 9.35 -35.58 -34.34
N LYS A 352 10.20 -34.74 -33.78
CA LYS A 352 11.43 -35.12 -33.11
C LYS A 352 11.16 -36.03 -31.90
N TRP A 353 10.13 -35.71 -31.14
CA TRP A 353 9.67 -36.54 -30.02
C TRP A 353 9.14 -37.90 -30.51
N ASP A 354 8.38 -37.93 -31.64
CA ASP A 354 7.93 -39.19 -32.27
C ASP A 354 9.10 -40.06 -32.74
N ASP A 355 10.19 -39.43 -33.23
CA ASP A 355 11.43 -40.06 -33.64
C ASP A 355 12.31 -40.45 -32.44
N GLN A 356 11.85 -40.27 -31.20
CA GLN A 356 12.53 -40.62 -29.94
C GLN A 356 13.82 -39.81 -29.72
N GLU A 357 13.93 -38.58 -30.27
CA GLU A 357 15.03 -37.69 -29.92
C GLU A 357 14.92 -37.23 -28.45
N PRO A 358 16.02 -36.94 -27.74
CA PRO A 358 16.02 -36.56 -26.30
C PRO A 358 15.60 -35.12 -26.10
N VAL A 359 14.38 -34.78 -26.49
CA VAL A 359 13.86 -33.41 -26.53
C VAL A 359 13.70 -32.84 -25.13
N VAL A 360 13.21 -33.65 -24.17
CA VAL A 360 13.04 -33.23 -22.78
C VAL A 360 14.37 -33.01 -22.09
N GLU A 361 15.34 -33.91 -22.34
CA GLU A 361 16.70 -33.76 -21.79
C GLU A 361 17.37 -32.47 -22.24
N ASN A 362 17.21 -32.09 -23.51
CA ASN A 362 17.76 -30.83 -24.05
C ASN A 362 17.17 -29.62 -23.34
N VAL A 363 15.87 -29.63 -23.04
CA VAL A 363 15.21 -28.58 -22.24
C VAL A 363 15.78 -28.53 -20.82
N LEU A 364 15.94 -29.67 -20.18
CA LEU A 364 16.47 -29.76 -18.82
C LEU A 364 17.94 -29.30 -18.73
N VAL A 365 18.77 -29.57 -19.75
CA VAL A 365 20.15 -29.04 -19.81
C VAL A 365 20.15 -27.52 -19.89
N THR A 366 19.33 -26.93 -20.75
CA THR A 366 19.21 -25.49 -20.86
C THR A 366 18.67 -24.87 -19.56
N LEU A 367 17.68 -25.51 -18.94
CA LEU A 367 17.13 -25.09 -17.67
C LEU A 367 18.17 -25.12 -16.54
N ASP A 368 19.06 -26.11 -16.53
CA ASP A 368 20.17 -26.25 -15.56
C ASP A 368 21.13 -25.05 -15.63
N ASP A 369 21.45 -24.60 -16.85
CA ASP A 369 22.31 -23.44 -17.06
C ASP A 369 21.65 -22.16 -16.48
N PHE A 370 20.37 -21.93 -16.79
CA PHE A 370 19.64 -20.80 -16.18
C PHE A 370 19.57 -20.89 -14.65
N LEU A 371 19.24 -22.05 -14.10
CA LEU A 371 19.13 -22.21 -12.65
C LEU A 371 20.47 -22.00 -11.94
N ARG A 372 21.58 -22.33 -12.59
CA ARG A 372 22.93 -22.10 -12.06
C ARG A 372 23.26 -20.60 -12.00
N ASP A 373 22.95 -19.85 -13.05
CA ASP A 373 23.14 -18.41 -13.07
C ASP A 373 22.23 -17.73 -12.02
N LEU A 374 20.97 -18.13 -11.94
CA LEU A 374 20.03 -17.59 -10.96
C LEU A 374 20.41 -17.92 -9.51
N HIS A 375 21.07 -19.05 -9.26
CA HIS A 375 21.58 -19.38 -7.93
C HIS A 375 22.69 -18.39 -7.49
N ALA A 376 23.48 -17.89 -8.43
CA ALA A 376 24.48 -16.86 -8.15
C ALA A 376 23.85 -15.48 -8.01
N TRP A 377 22.84 -15.14 -8.82
CA TRP A 377 22.25 -13.79 -8.91
C TRP A 377 21.25 -13.48 -7.81
N ILE A 378 20.54 -14.47 -7.26
CA ILE A 378 19.53 -14.29 -6.21
C ILE A 378 20.13 -14.55 -4.82
N SER A 379 20.18 -13.52 -3.99
CA SER A 379 20.79 -13.58 -2.65
C SER A 379 20.02 -14.45 -1.66
N GLY A 380 18.70 -14.49 -1.78
CA GLY A 380 17.82 -15.17 -0.83
C GLY A 380 17.58 -16.63 -1.16
N SER A 381 18.04 -17.57 -0.31
CA SER A 381 17.77 -19.01 -0.50
C SER A 381 16.28 -19.34 -0.58
N PHE A 382 15.40 -18.52 0.02
CA PHE A 382 13.95 -18.66 -0.06
C PHE A 382 13.43 -18.33 -1.47
N PHE A 383 13.89 -17.24 -2.07
CA PHE A 383 13.43 -16.82 -3.39
C PHE A 383 13.99 -17.72 -4.49
N TYR A 384 15.25 -18.13 -4.37
CA TYR A 384 15.79 -19.13 -5.28
C TYR A 384 15.00 -20.45 -5.23
N ALA A 385 14.64 -20.91 -4.04
CA ALA A 385 13.78 -22.07 -3.88
C ALA A 385 12.40 -21.89 -4.55
N LYS A 386 11.83 -20.67 -4.52
CA LYS A 386 10.59 -20.34 -5.26
C LYS A 386 10.79 -20.43 -6.77
N VAL A 387 11.93 -19.96 -7.28
CA VAL A 387 12.27 -20.10 -8.72
C VAL A 387 12.32 -21.56 -9.11
N VAL A 388 13.06 -22.41 -8.37
CA VAL A 388 13.13 -23.85 -8.64
C VAL A 388 11.75 -24.51 -8.61
N ARG A 389 10.92 -24.13 -7.64
CA ARG A 389 9.55 -24.63 -7.52
C ARG A 389 8.70 -24.25 -8.73
N PHE A 390 8.73 -22.98 -9.12
CA PHE A 390 7.98 -22.51 -10.30
C PHE A 390 8.50 -23.12 -11.60
N ALA A 391 9.80 -23.42 -11.68
CA ALA A 391 10.37 -24.14 -12.83
C ALA A 391 9.84 -25.56 -12.94
N LEU A 392 9.71 -26.28 -11.82
CA LEU A 392 9.07 -27.62 -11.79
C LEU A 392 7.59 -27.51 -12.21
N ASP A 393 6.83 -26.59 -11.61
CA ASP A 393 5.42 -26.38 -11.94
C ASP A 393 5.25 -26.07 -13.44
N ARG A 394 6.06 -25.18 -13.98
CA ARG A 394 6.01 -24.79 -15.39
C ARG A 394 6.41 -25.92 -16.33
N CYS A 395 7.39 -26.72 -15.96
CA CYS A 395 7.80 -27.87 -16.74
C CYS A 395 6.64 -28.88 -16.90
N VAL A 396 5.96 -29.20 -15.80
CA VAL A 396 4.81 -30.11 -15.80
C VAL A 396 3.65 -29.53 -16.61
N ASP A 397 3.36 -28.24 -16.42
CA ASP A 397 2.27 -27.55 -17.12
C ASP A 397 2.51 -27.50 -18.63
N GLU A 398 3.70 -27.11 -19.07
CA GLU A 398 4.02 -27.05 -20.50
C GLU A 398 4.04 -28.44 -21.14
N TYR A 399 4.58 -29.44 -20.47
CA TYR A 399 4.55 -30.81 -20.97
C TYR A 399 3.11 -31.28 -21.21
N THR A 400 2.25 -31.09 -20.22
CA THR A 400 0.86 -31.48 -20.29
C THR A 400 0.09 -30.67 -21.36
N LYS A 401 0.33 -29.38 -21.43
CA LYS A 401 -0.27 -28.46 -22.42
C LYS A 401 0.11 -28.85 -23.86
N ARG A 402 1.36 -29.26 -24.10
CA ARG A 402 1.82 -29.70 -25.41
C ARG A 402 1.17 -31.03 -25.81
N PHE A 403 1.00 -31.97 -24.88
CA PHE A 403 0.20 -33.16 -25.12
C PHE A 403 -1.25 -32.83 -25.52
N VAL A 404 -1.90 -31.99 -24.74
CA VAL A 404 -3.29 -31.56 -25.00
C VAL A 404 -3.41 -30.84 -26.34
N GLY A 405 -2.42 -30.01 -26.69
CA GLY A 405 -2.41 -29.22 -27.94
C GLY A 405 -2.08 -30.03 -29.19
N ARG A 406 -1.56 -31.29 -29.06
CA ARG A 406 -1.26 -32.14 -30.20
C ARG A 406 -2.52 -32.50 -30.97
N THR A 407 -2.49 -32.35 -32.28
CA THR A 407 -3.62 -32.66 -33.19
C THR A 407 -3.46 -34.00 -33.90
N ALA A 408 -2.23 -34.40 -34.20
CA ALA A 408 -1.93 -35.65 -34.90
C ALA A 408 -1.97 -36.87 -33.92
N ALA A 409 -2.54 -37.99 -34.34
CA ALA A 409 -2.53 -39.23 -33.56
C ALA A 409 -1.12 -39.65 -33.22
N LEU A 410 -0.93 -40.37 -32.11
CA LEU A 410 0.35 -40.97 -31.74
C LEU A 410 0.68 -42.09 -32.71
N PRO A 411 1.89 -42.12 -33.28
CA PRO A 411 2.27 -43.15 -34.29
C PRO A 411 2.20 -44.58 -33.73
N ASN A 412 2.65 -44.74 -32.48
CA ASN A 412 2.63 -46.01 -31.77
C ASN A 412 2.45 -45.76 -30.26
N ALA A 413 1.36 -46.26 -29.70
CA ALA A 413 1.01 -46.06 -28.30
C ALA A 413 2.03 -46.68 -27.32
N GLU A 414 2.61 -47.85 -27.63
CA GLU A 414 3.61 -48.48 -26.78
C GLU A 414 4.92 -47.69 -26.75
N VAL A 415 5.35 -47.18 -27.90
CA VAL A 415 6.56 -46.36 -28.00
C VAL A 415 6.31 -45.02 -27.27
N ALA A 416 5.17 -44.37 -27.52
CA ALA A 416 4.80 -43.13 -26.85
C ALA A 416 4.74 -43.29 -25.31
N CYS A 417 4.20 -44.40 -24.82
CA CYS A 417 4.16 -44.70 -23.38
C CYS A 417 5.58 -44.77 -22.79
N ARG A 418 6.49 -45.50 -23.42
CA ARG A 418 7.89 -45.62 -22.96
C ARG A 418 8.63 -44.27 -22.99
N VAL A 419 8.40 -43.46 -24.02
CA VAL A 419 9.01 -42.13 -24.09
C VAL A 419 8.48 -41.22 -22.97
N ILE A 420 7.16 -41.23 -22.70
CA ILE A 420 6.59 -40.44 -21.58
C ILE A 420 7.16 -40.91 -20.23
N GLU A 421 7.27 -42.25 -20.01
CA GLU A 421 7.86 -42.80 -18.78
C GLU A 421 9.32 -42.36 -18.62
N GLN A 422 10.10 -42.35 -19.71
CA GLN A 422 11.48 -41.87 -19.70
C GLN A 422 11.54 -40.36 -19.43
N ASP A 423 10.69 -39.56 -20.06
CA ASP A 423 10.59 -38.10 -19.83
C ASP A 423 10.28 -37.79 -18.36
N VAL A 424 9.34 -38.53 -17.74
CA VAL A 424 9.01 -38.39 -16.31
C VAL A 424 10.22 -38.73 -15.44
N MET A 425 10.95 -39.81 -15.75
CA MET A 425 12.17 -40.18 -15.02
C MET A 425 13.24 -39.10 -15.14
N ASN A 426 13.42 -38.53 -16.33
CA ASN A 426 14.39 -37.46 -16.58
C ASN A 426 14.04 -36.19 -15.78
N VAL A 427 12.78 -35.75 -15.80
CA VAL A 427 12.30 -34.59 -15.03
C VAL A 427 12.44 -34.86 -13.52
N HIS A 428 12.03 -36.05 -13.05
CA HIS A 428 12.20 -36.43 -11.65
C HIS A 428 13.67 -36.41 -11.22
N GLY A 429 14.56 -37.05 -12.00
CA GLY A 429 16.00 -37.08 -11.73
C GLY A 429 16.63 -35.69 -11.71
N PHE A 430 16.19 -34.82 -12.62
CA PHE A 430 16.64 -33.42 -12.67
C PHE A 430 16.27 -32.65 -11.40
N PHE A 431 15.00 -32.60 -11.03
CA PHE A 431 14.54 -31.85 -9.86
C PHE A 431 14.90 -32.48 -8.52
N SER A 432 15.24 -33.78 -8.49
CA SER A 432 15.79 -34.43 -7.30
C SER A 432 17.14 -33.86 -6.88
N ARG A 433 17.91 -33.25 -7.79
CA ARG A 433 19.15 -32.53 -7.46
C ARG A 433 18.90 -31.25 -6.65
N TYR A 434 17.70 -30.71 -6.73
CA TYR A 434 17.24 -29.48 -6.03
C TYR A 434 16.32 -29.78 -4.83
N GLU A 435 16.46 -30.96 -4.23
CA GLU A 435 15.59 -31.40 -3.12
C GLU A 435 15.65 -30.44 -1.93
N SER A 436 16.82 -29.85 -1.63
CA SER A 436 17.01 -28.92 -0.53
C SER A 436 16.18 -27.65 -0.73
N GLU A 437 16.11 -27.14 -1.96
CA GLU A 437 15.33 -25.96 -2.36
C GLU A 437 13.84 -26.28 -2.34
N LEU A 438 13.44 -27.39 -2.90
CA LEU A 438 12.05 -27.83 -2.94
C LEU A 438 11.46 -28.06 -1.54
N ARG A 439 12.25 -28.61 -0.61
CA ARG A 439 11.86 -28.77 0.79
C ARG A 439 11.50 -27.42 1.46
N ARG A 440 12.20 -26.32 1.13
CA ARG A 440 11.92 -24.99 1.64
C ARG A 440 10.58 -24.43 1.14
N THR A 441 10.07 -24.93 0.03
CA THR A 441 8.78 -24.52 -0.56
C THR A 441 7.61 -25.43 -0.18
N GLY A 442 7.84 -26.40 0.72
CA GLY A 442 6.80 -27.29 1.22
C GLY A 442 6.77 -28.68 0.60
N LEU A 443 7.61 -28.97 -0.41
CA LEU A 443 7.82 -30.33 -0.91
C LEU A 443 8.85 -31.06 -0.03
N ARG A 444 8.37 -31.73 1.01
CA ARG A 444 9.22 -32.21 2.12
C ARG A 444 9.92 -33.54 1.80
N THR A 445 9.42 -34.34 0.86
CA THR A 445 9.89 -35.68 0.54
C THR A 445 10.02 -35.90 -0.96
N ALA A 446 10.83 -36.88 -1.36
CA ALA A 446 10.90 -37.31 -2.76
C ALA A 446 9.52 -37.78 -3.30
N ASP A 447 8.68 -38.36 -2.41
CA ASP A 447 7.30 -38.72 -2.74
C ASP A 447 6.45 -37.49 -3.11
N ASP A 448 6.73 -36.32 -2.55
CA ASP A 448 6.00 -35.10 -2.89
C ASP A 448 6.37 -34.61 -4.30
N VAL A 449 7.64 -34.76 -4.71
CA VAL A 449 8.07 -34.49 -6.10
C VAL A 449 7.39 -35.45 -7.04
N THR A 450 7.34 -36.73 -6.69
CA THR A 450 6.65 -37.77 -7.49
C THR A 450 5.17 -37.45 -7.65
N LYS A 451 4.48 -37.04 -6.57
CA LYS A 451 3.10 -36.61 -6.64
C LYS A 451 2.92 -35.37 -7.52
N HIS A 452 3.91 -34.46 -7.49
CA HIS A 452 3.88 -33.28 -8.34
C HIS A 452 3.98 -33.59 -9.83
N LEU A 453 4.64 -34.70 -10.19
CA LEU A 453 4.73 -35.23 -11.55
C LEU A 453 3.52 -36.13 -11.93
N GLU A 454 2.52 -36.28 -11.04
CA GLU A 454 1.31 -37.08 -11.30
C GLU A 454 0.64 -36.74 -12.64
N PRO A 455 0.49 -35.44 -13.05
CA PRO A 455 -0.08 -35.11 -14.36
C PRO A 455 0.67 -35.72 -15.53
N MET A 456 2.00 -35.75 -15.49
CA MET A 456 2.79 -36.40 -16.54
C MET A 456 2.67 -37.92 -16.49
N ASN A 457 2.73 -38.53 -15.30
CA ASN A 457 2.52 -39.97 -15.12
C ASN A 457 1.14 -40.43 -15.61
N MET A 458 0.12 -39.65 -15.37
CA MET A 458 -1.23 -39.91 -15.85
C MET A 458 -1.30 -40.02 -17.38
N LEU A 459 -0.52 -39.23 -18.12
CA LEU A 459 -0.45 -39.34 -19.58
C LEU A 459 0.06 -40.71 -20.04
N SER A 460 1.10 -41.26 -19.42
CA SER A 460 1.59 -42.58 -19.69
C SER A 460 0.54 -43.66 -19.44
N LEU A 461 -0.16 -43.59 -18.30
CA LEU A 461 -1.24 -44.52 -17.94
C LEU A 461 -2.40 -44.48 -18.92
N LEU A 462 -2.77 -43.32 -19.41
CA LEU A 462 -3.83 -43.13 -20.41
C LEU A 462 -3.43 -43.67 -21.80
N VAL A 463 -2.21 -43.39 -22.23
CA VAL A 463 -1.70 -43.83 -23.52
C VAL A 463 -1.55 -45.37 -23.52
N SER A 464 -1.12 -45.98 -22.42
CA SER A 464 -1.03 -47.42 -22.24
C SER A 464 -2.38 -48.09 -21.96
N ARG A 465 -3.45 -47.35 -21.83
CA ARG A 465 -4.81 -47.81 -21.45
C ARG A 465 -4.88 -48.51 -20.09
N LYS A 466 -3.90 -48.32 -19.23
CA LYS A 466 -3.95 -48.78 -17.83
C LYS A 466 -4.92 -47.93 -17.01
N LEU A 467 -5.11 -46.67 -17.39
CA LEU A 467 -6.14 -45.79 -16.88
C LEU A 467 -7.17 -45.52 -17.98
N THR A 468 -8.45 -45.67 -17.66
CA THR A 468 -9.52 -45.45 -18.63
C THR A 468 -10.10 -44.04 -18.53
N LEU A 469 -10.76 -43.61 -19.60
CA LEU A 469 -11.47 -42.30 -19.57
C LEU A 469 -12.64 -42.30 -18.59
N ASP A 470 -13.19 -43.47 -18.26
CA ASP A 470 -14.28 -43.61 -17.27
C ASP A 470 -13.73 -43.51 -15.85
N ASP A 471 -12.48 -43.87 -15.60
CA ASP A 471 -11.78 -43.65 -14.33
C ASP A 471 -11.58 -42.15 -14.10
N LEU A 472 -11.09 -41.41 -15.09
CA LEU A 472 -10.95 -39.96 -15.02
C LEU A 472 -12.30 -39.25 -14.87
N ALA A 473 -13.35 -39.77 -15.50
CA ALA A 473 -14.69 -39.20 -15.36
C ALA A 473 -15.22 -39.38 -13.93
N ARG A 474 -14.88 -40.46 -13.25
CA ARG A 474 -15.19 -40.68 -11.84
C ARG A 474 -14.41 -39.72 -10.93
N ASP A 475 -13.09 -39.63 -11.14
CA ASP A 475 -12.26 -38.67 -10.37
C ASP A 475 -12.77 -37.24 -10.51
N LEU A 476 -13.18 -36.83 -11.73
CA LEU A 476 -13.75 -35.54 -11.99
C LEU A 476 -15.10 -35.33 -11.27
N HIS A 477 -15.94 -36.39 -11.26
CA HIS A 477 -17.21 -36.37 -10.55
C HIS A 477 -17.02 -36.27 -9.03
N ASP A 478 -16.05 -36.98 -8.48
CA ASP A 478 -15.72 -36.94 -7.06
C ASP A 478 -15.19 -35.57 -6.62
N LEU A 479 -14.38 -34.90 -7.45
CA LEU A 479 -13.95 -33.51 -7.21
C LEU A 479 -15.13 -32.53 -7.21
N ASP A 480 -16.10 -32.70 -8.11
CA ASP A 480 -17.31 -31.89 -8.21
C ASP A 480 -18.22 -32.09 -6.97
N GLN A 481 -18.34 -33.34 -6.48
CA GLN A 481 -19.16 -33.70 -5.32
C GLN A 481 -18.58 -33.20 -3.99
N GLN A 482 -17.26 -33.14 -3.89
CA GLN A 482 -16.59 -32.70 -2.65
C GLN A 482 -16.74 -31.20 -2.39
N GLY A 483 -17.29 -30.44 -3.33
CA GLY A 483 -17.58 -29.00 -3.17
C GLY A 483 -16.32 -28.15 -2.90
N LEU A 484 -15.14 -28.73 -3.12
CA LEU A 484 -13.84 -28.10 -2.93
C LEU A 484 -13.59 -27.15 -4.11
N MET A 485 -14.17 -25.97 -4.02
CA MET A 485 -13.97 -24.85 -4.97
C MET A 485 -12.70 -24.06 -4.62
N ASP A 486 -11.62 -24.72 -4.18
CA ASP A 486 -10.34 -24.05 -4.15
C ASP A 486 -9.75 -23.98 -5.58
N ASP A 487 -8.89 -22.99 -5.79
CA ASP A 487 -8.28 -22.71 -7.11
C ASP A 487 -7.48 -23.91 -7.63
N ALA A 488 -6.91 -24.73 -6.75
CA ALA A 488 -6.17 -25.94 -7.09
C ALA A 488 -7.07 -27.04 -7.63
N SER A 489 -8.21 -27.30 -7.01
CA SER A 489 -9.19 -28.28 -7.46
C SER A 489 -9.83 -27.88 -8.78
N ALA A 490 -10.11 -26.59 -8.99
CA ALA A 490 -10.62 -26.07 -10.25
C ALA A 490 -9.60 -26.26 -11.40
N LYS A 491 -8.31 -25.99 -11.15
CA LYS A 491 -7.22 -26.25 -12.11
C LYS A 491 -7.09 -27.74 -12.44
N ARG A 492 -7.16 -28.61 -11.41
CA ARG A 492 -7.11 -30.07 -11.60
C ARG A 492 -8.30 -30.57 -12.43
N ALA A 493 -9.51 -30.14 -12.15
CA ALA A 493 -10.71 -30.50 -12.91
C ALA A 493 -10.62 -30.05 -14.37
N LYS A 494 -10.11 -28.84 -14.64
CA LYS A 494 -9.86 -28.36 -16.00
C LYS A 494 -8.84 -29.21 -16.72
N LEU A 495 -7.70 -29.51 -16.07
CA LEU A 495 -6.65 -30.37 -16.61
C LEU A 495 -7.20 -31.76 -17.01
N LEU A 496 -7.97 -32.40 -16.13
CA LEU A 496 -8.59 -33.69 -16.40
C LEU A 496 -9.49 -33.65 -17.63
N LYS A 497 -10.35 -32.60 -17.76
CA LYS A 497 -11.21 -32.42 -18.93
C LYS A 497 -10.41 -32.25 -20.22
N ASP A 498 -9.36 -31.45 -20.20
CA ASP A 498 -8.52 -31.16 -21.37
C ASP A 498 -7.75 -32.43 -21.81
N VAL A 499 -7.18 -33.18 -20.85
CA VAL A 499 -6.46 -34.42 -21.09
C VAL A 499 -7.39 -35.52 -21.62
N MET A 500 -8.61 -35.64 -21.06
CA MET A 500 -9.62 -36.59 -21.59
C MET A 500 -9.96 -36.30 -23.06
N GLY A 501 -10.15 -35.00 -23.39
CA GLY A 501 -10.41 -34.57 -24.75
C GLY A 501 -9.26 -34.85 -25.71
N ALA A 502 -8.01 -34.66 -25.26
CA ALA A 502 -6.81 -34.94 -26.02
C ALA A 502 -6.64 -36.48 -26.24
N THR A 503 -6.78 -37.27 -25.20
CA THR A 503 -6.63 -38.72 -25.26
C THR A 503 -7.60 -39.35 -26.26
N LYS A 504 -8.85 -38.90 -26.30
CA LYS A 504 -9.83 -39.37 -27.31
C LYS A 504 -9.39 -39.12 -28.75
N ARG A 505 -8.64 -38.03 -28.99
CA ARG A 505 -8.11 -37.71 -30.34
C ARG A 505 -6.81 -38.46 -30.67
N LEU A 506 -5.91 -38.56 -29.68
CA LEU A 506 -4.52 -39.03 -29.89
C LEU A 506 -4.38 -40.54 -29.86
N VAL A 507 -5.25 -41.22 -29.11
CA VAL A 507 -5.26 -42.69 -28.96
C VAL A 507 -6.59 -43.22 -29.50
N PRO A 508 -6.76 -43.30 -30.84
CA PRO A 508 -8.01 -43.79 -31.41
C PRO A 508 -8.27 -45.22 -30.96
N LEU A 509 -9.50 -45.51 -30.56
CA LEU A 509 -9.95 -46.87 -30.31
C LEU A 509 -9.72 -47.64 -31.59
N SER A 510 -8.72 -48.56 -31.60
CA SER A 510 -8.51 -49.42 -32.74
C SER A 510 -9.81 -50.14 -33.04
N ALA A 511 -10.42 -49.82 -34.21
CA ALA A 511 -11.48 -50.65 -34.78
C ALA A 511 -10.97 -52.07 -34.81
N SER A 512 -11.66 -52.94 -34.09
CA SER A 512 -11.44 -54.38 -34.11
C SER A 512 -11.31 -54.88 -35.54
N HIS A 513 -10.23 -55.58 -35.82
CA HIS A 513 -10.01 -56.51 -36.96
C HIS A 513 -11.03 -56.47 -38.11
N GLY A 514 -10.54 -56.07 -39.28
CA GLY A 514 -11.21 -56.42 -40.51
C GLY A 514 -10.82 -55.56 -41.71
N ALA A 515 -10.09 -56.24 -42.62
CA ALA A 515 -9.92 -55.94 -44.03
C ALA A 515 -8.63 -55.23 -44.49
N ALA A 516 -7.71 -56.07 -44.91
CA ALA A 516 -6.70 -55.75 -45.91
C ALA A 516 -7.35 -55.43 -47.27
N ALA A 517 -6.86 -54.40 -47.95
CA ALA A 517 -6.75 -54.37 -49.41
C ALA A 517 -6.02 -53.12 -49.91
N ALA A 518 -4.89 -53.36 -50.46
CA ALA A 518 -4.14 -52.80 -51.55
C ALA A 518 -4.76 -51.67 -52.41
N ALA A 519 -3.92 -50.67 -52.72
CA ALA A 519 -3.61 -50.13 -54.04
C ALA A 519 -2.75 -48.86 -53.86
N ASP A 520 -1.49 -48.91 -54.15
CA ASP A 520 -0.77 -48.53 -55.37
C ASP A 520 -1.16 -47.18 -55.99
N GLY A 521 -0.18 -46.31 -56.17
CA GLY A 521 -0.35 -45.06 -56.86
C GLY A 521 0.73 -44.02 -56.68
N SER A 522 1.87 -44.27 -57.29
CA SER A 522 3.00 -43.42 -57.60
C SER A 522 2.70 -41.96 -58.05
N LYS A 523 3.65 -41.10 -57.79
CA LYS A 523 4.25 -39.96 -58.57
C LYS A 523 4.29 -38.68 -57.72
N SER A 524 5.25 -37.89 -57.69
CA SER A 524 6.57 -37.62 -58.30
C SER A 524 7.03 -36.27 -57.75
N SER A 525 8.28 -36.28 -57.38
CA SER A 525 9.27 -35.21 -57.37
C SER A 525 8.86 -33.74 -57.72
N LYS A 526 9.27 -32.79 -56.93
CA LYS A 526 10.19 -31.69 -57.33
C LYS A 526 10.56 -30.78 -56.17
N GLY A 527 11.86 -30.62 -55.98
CA GLY A 527 12.52 -29.35 -56.03
C GLY A 527 12.91 -28.76 -54.67
N GLY A 528 14.12 -29.05 -54.22
CA GLY A 528 14.71 -28.47 -53.05
C GLY A 528 15.17 -27.03 -53.24
N LYS A 529 15.24 -26.33 -52.12
CA LYS A 529 16.24 -25.27 -51.90
C LYS A 529 16.69 -25.30 -50.44
N PRO A 530 18.01 -25.13 -50.16
CA PRO A 530 18.58 -25.29 -48.83
C PRO A 530 18.31 -24.08 -47.92
N PRO A 531 18.30 -24.27 -46.60
CA PRO A 531 18.11 -23.18 -45.65
C PRO A 531 19.36 -22.34 -45.49
N LYS A 532 19.16 -21.03 -45.47
CA LYS A 532 20.18 -20.02 -45.16
C LYS A 532 20.52 -20.08 -43.67
N LYS A 533 21.81 -20.23 -43.37
CA LYS A 533 22.42 -20.03 -42.07
C LYS A 533 22.21 -18.56 -41.64
N SER A 534 21.56 -18.36 -40.51
CA SER A 534 21.51 -17.08 -39.83
C SER A 534 22.52 -17.11 -38.69
N THR A 535 23.63 -16.48 -38.90
CA THR A 535 24.61 -16.08 -37.89
C THR A 535 24.14 -14.81 -37.26
N PHE A 536 23.83 -14.82 -35.99
CA PHE A 536 23.64 -13.60 -35.19
C PHE A 536 24.61 -13.62 -34.00
N PHE A 537 25.79 -13.11 -34.21
CA PHE A 537 26.61 -12.47 -33.18
C PHE A 537 27.24 -11.23 -33.84
N LYS A 538 26.76 -10.07 -33.44
CA LYS A 538 27.48 -8.82 -33.69
C LYS A 538 27.50 -8.02 -32.40
N LYS A 539 28.64 -8.13 -31.76
CA LYS A 539 29.22 -7.18 -30.83
C LYS A 539 29.26 -5.81 -31.49
N THR A 540 28.68 -4.79 -30.90
CA THR A 540 29.02 -3.41 -31.25
C THR A 540 29.56 -2.69 -30.03
N LYS A 541 30.84 -2.39 -30.11
CA LYS A 541 31.54 -1.43 -29.29
C LYS A 541 31.37 -0.02 -29.89
N ASP A 542 31.39 0.94 -28.99
CA ASP A 542 31.75 2.34 -29.16
C ASP A 542 30.83 3.27 -29.96
N LYS A 543 30.20 4.22 -29.27
CA LYS A 543 30.37 5.62 -29.59
C LYS A 543 29.89 6.58 -28.49
N THR A 544 30.89 7.36 -27.99
CA THR A 544 30.90 8.79 -27.70
C THR A 544 29.83 9.44 -26.83
N VAL A 545 30.29 9.77 -25.66
CA VAL A 545 30.12 10.99 -24.85
C VAL A 545 29.30 12.09 -25.54
N ALA A 546 28.11 12.35 -25.01
CA ALA A 546 27.48 13.66 -25.07
C ALA A 546 27.14 14.08 -23.64
N LYS A 547 27.63 15.24 -23.25
CA LYS A 547 27.32 15.97 -22.04
C LYS A 547 25.80 16.07 -21.89
N ALA A 548 25.25 15.54 -20.83
CA ALA A 548 23.92 15.89 -20.38
C ALA A 548 24.07 16.84 -19.19
N ASP A 549 23.32 17.91 -19.28
CA ASP A 549 23.26 18.99 -18.33
C ASP A 549 22.78 18.48 -16.94
N ASP A 550 23.43 19.03 -15.96
CA ASP A 550 23.22 18.98 -14.54
C ASP A 550 21.77 19.46 -14.21
N ASN A 551 20.81 18.56 -14.22
CA ASN A 551 19.51 18.78 -13.58
C ASN A 551 19.60 18.28 -12.16
N GLY A 552 20.07 19.19 -11.29
CA GLY A 552 20.13 19.01 -9.86
C GLY A 552 18.76 18.54 -9.32
N MET A 553 18.78 17.39 -8.65
CA MET A 553 17.70 17.01 -7.73
C MET A 553 17.45 18.18 -6.77
N PRO A 554 16.21 18.62 -6.56
CA PRO A 554 15.94 19.49 -5.44
C PRO A 554 16.22 18.69 -4.17
N ALA A 555 17.23 19.14 -3.41
CA ALA A 555 17.49 18.65 -2.07
C ALA A 555 16.20 18.75 -1.25
N PRO A 556 15.93 17.82 -0.35
CA PRO A 556 14.83 17.98 0.59
C PRO A 556 15.04 19.31 1.35
N PRO A 557 13.98 20.05 1.65
CA PRO A 557 14.08 21.30 2.37
C PRO A 557 14.50 21.00 3.83
N THR A 558 15.81 21.03 4.10
CA THR A 558 16.38 20.70 5.40
C THR A 558 16.75 21.94 6.23
N GLU A 559 16.76 23.16 5.65
CA GLU A 559 17.29 24.31 6.37
C GLU A 559 16.24 25.22 7.00
N ASP A 560 14.99 25.27 6.50
CA ASP A 560 13.98 26.18 7.06
C ASP A 560 13.12 25.55 8.18
N ALA A 561 13.10 24.23 8.33
CA ALA A 561 12.31 23.56 9.33
C ALA A 561 12.99 23.55 10.73
N SER A 562 14.34 23.58 10.77
CA SER A 562 15.07 23.51 12.04
C SER A 562 14.96 24.81 12.85
N ASP A 563 14.98 25.96 12.19
CA ASP A 563 14.88 27.25 12.88
C ASP A 563 13.46 27.53 13.39
N ALA A 564 12.44 27.07 12.64
CA ALA A 564 11.05 27.18 13.07
C ALA A 564 10.73 26.21 14.23
N ALA A 565 11.35 25.01 14.23
CA ALA A 565 11.21 24.03 15.29
C ALA A 565 11.90 24.47 16.58
N ALA A 566 13.09 25.09 16.47
CA ALA A 566 13.83 25.59 17.63
C ALA A 566 13.09 26.72 18.36
N ASP A 567 12.45 27.63 17.61
CA ASP A 567 11.67 28.75 18.20
C ASP A 567 10.36 28.27 18.86
N PHE A 568 9.77 27.18 18.37
CA PHE A 568 8.57 26.58 18.95
C PHE A 568 8.92 25.72 20.18
N GLN A 569 10.02 24.93 20.15
CA GLN A 569 10.50 24.14 21.30
C GLN A 569 10.89 25.02 22.49
N VAL A 570 11.50 26.18 22.27
CA VAL A 570 11.87 27.09 23.38
C VAL A 570 10.63 27.66 24.09
N LYS A 571 9.47 27.72 23.40
CA LYS A 571 8.20 28.19 23.99
C LYS A 571 7.29 27.07 24.49
N THR A 572 7.42 25.84 23.94
CA THR A 572 6.74 24.65 24.48
C THR A 572 7.36 24.16 25.78
N THR A 573 8.65 24.38 26.04
CA THR A 573 9.24 24.14 27.38
C THR A 573 8.58 25.00 28.47
N SER A 574 8.05 26.19 28.16
CA SER A 574 7.23 26.95 29.10
C SER A 574 5.81 26.39 29.25
N LEU A 575 5.30 25.70 28.22
CA LEU A 575 4.01 25.01 28.21
C LEU A 575 4.08 23.67 28.97
N ASP A 576 5.17 22.89 28.77
CA ASP A 576 5.44 21.67 29.54
C ASP A 576 5.71 21.95 31.03
N ALA A 577 6.33 23.08 31.37
CA ALA A 577 6.46 23.54 32.73
C ALA A 577 5.12 23.94 33.36
N PHE A 578 4.14 24.33 32.51
CA PHE A 578 2.79 24.68 32.93
C PHE A 578 1.87 23.46 33.10
N LEU A 579 2.14 22.38 32.36
CA LEU A 579 1.39 21.12 32.42
C LEU A 579 1.84 20.18 33.56
N ASN A 580 3.02 20.43 34.15
CA ASN A 580 3.59 19.63 35.25
C ASN A 580 3.41 20.29 36.62
N HIS A 581 2.65 21.35 36.76
CA HIS A 581 2.18 21.96 37.98
C HIS A 581 0.64 22.05 38.01
#